data_2cd8612904cdcd4d764eb35eb7b135d4
#
_entry.id   2cd8612904cdcd4d764eb35eb7b135d4
#
_cell.length_a   1.000
_cell.length_b   1.000
_cell.length_c   1.000
_cell.angle_alpha   90.00
_cell.angle_beta   90.00
_cell.angle_gamma   90.00
#
_symmetry.space_group_name_H-M   'P 1'
#
loop_
_entity.id
_entity.type
_entity.pdbx_description
1 polymer ?
#
loop_
_entity_poly.entity_id
_entity_poly.type
_entity_poly.pdbx_seq_one_letter_code
_entity_poly.pdbx_strand_id
1 'polypeptide(L)'
;MADMSREEVLARYRHLRAISTRHHTEALRFLSRPALLEQARQLGLTAGEMLVAESMDEFTLVVDLAIHASRPGRSRAIDRYAGAARLRPGSDEALVLEAMRRARFSVTPYFPRTRAPRAGTA
;
A
#
# COMPACT_ATOMS: atom_id res chain seq x y z
N MET A 1 -2.83 -26.26 -22.75
CA MET A 1 -2.58 -25.75 -21.44
C MET A 1 -3.45 -26.39 -20.39
N ALA A 2 -2.84 -26.94 -19.41
CA ALA A 2 -3.61 -27.58 -18.34
C ALA A 2 -4.18 -26.54 -17.39
N ASP A 3 -5.38 -26.78 -16.96
CA ASP A 3 -5.99 -25.93 -15.97
C ASP A 3 -5.38 -26.25 -14.61
N MET A 4 -5.19 -25.21 -13.84
CA MET A 4 -4.73 -25.41 -12.48
C MET A 4 -5.88 -25.90 -11.63
N SER A 5 -5.60 -26.83 -10.76
CA SER A 5 -6.59 -27.25 -9.79
C SER A 5 -6.86 -26.12 -8.81
N ARG A 6 -7.95 -26.23 -8.08
CA ARG A 6 -8.27 -25.24 -7.07
C ARG A 6 -7.16 -25.14 -6.04
N GLU A 7 -6.60 -26.28 -5.65
CA GLU A 7 -5.54 -26.29 -4.65
C GLU A 7 -4.27 -25.63 -5.17
N GLU A 8 -3.97 -25.83 -6.45
CA GLU A 8 -2.82 -25.18 -7.05
C GLU A 8 -2.99 -23.68 -7.11
N VAL A 9 -4.19 -23.22 -7.46
CA VAL A 9 -4.48 -21.79 -7.49
C VAL A 9 -4.32 -21.18 -6.11
N LEU A 10 -4.84 -21.84 -5.09
CA LEU A 10 -4.73 -21.33 -3.73
C LEU A 10 -3.30 -21.31 -3.24
N ALA A 11 -2.53 -22.35 -3.57
CA ALA A 11 -1.13 -22.39 -3.18
C ALA A 11 -0.36 -21.25 -3.86
N ARG A 12 -0.64 -21.01 -5.13
CA ARG A 12 0.01 -19.91 -5.86
C ARG A 12 -0.36 -18.57 -5.25
N TYR A 13 -1.62 -18.40 -4.94
CA TYR A 13 -2.09 -17.17 -4.32
C TYR A 13 -1.37 -16.91 -2.99
N ARG A 14 -1.30 -17.94 -2.15
CA ARG A 14 -0.63 -17.78 -0.86
C ARG A 14 0.85 -17.45 -1.02
N HIS A 15 1.48 -18.09 -1.99
CA HIS A 15 2.89 -17.83 -2.28
C HIS A 15 3.11 -16.37 -2.66
N LEU A 16 2.29 -15.88 -3.58
CA LEU A 16 2.44 -14.49 -4.03
C LEU A 16 2.07 -13.49 -2.92
N ARG A 17 1.08 -13.84 -2.10
CA ARG A 17 0.72 -12.99 -0.97
C ARG A 17 1.86 -12.89 0.04
N ALA A 18 2.53 -14.00 0.28
CA ALA A 18 3.65 -13.99 1.22
C ALA A 18 4.77 -13.09 0.71
N ILE A 19 5.01 -13.13 -0.60
CA ILE A 19 6.02 -12.27 -1.19
C ILE A 19 5.61 -10.80 -1.07
N SER A 20 4.35 -10.51 -1.34
CA SER A 20 3.84 -9.15 -1.24
C SER A 20 3.99 -8.61 0.18
N THR A 21 3.68 -9.45 1.17
CA THR A 21 3.80 -9.04 2.56
C THR A 21 5.26 -8.73 2.92
N ARG A 22 6.19 -9.56 2.42
CA ARG A 22 7.61 -9.29 2.68
C ARG A 22 8.05 -7.98 2.05
N HIS A 23 7.64 -7.73 0.80
CA HIS A 23 7.99 -6.47 0.15
C HIS A 23 7.42 -5.29 0.92
N HIS A 24 6.19 -5.42 1.37
CA HIS A 24 5.56 -4.36 2.13
C HIS A 24 6.36 -4.04 3.39
N THR A 25 6.73 -5.09 4.11
CA THR A 25 7.51 -4.93 5.33
C THR A 25 8.87 -4.29 5.07
N GLU A 26 9.54 -4.74 4.00
CA GLU A 26 10.86 -4.19 3.69
C GLU A 26 10.77 -2.76 3.19
N ALA A 27 9.72 -2.43 2.46
CA ALA A 27 9.54 -1.08 1.96
C ALA A 27 9.34 -0.07 3.10
N LEU A 28 8.85 -0.53 4.24
CA LEU A 28 8.69 0.35 5.39
C LEU A 28 9.99 0.98 5.84
N ARG A 29 11.10 0.32 5.58
CA ARG A 29 12.39 0.86 5.97
C ARG A 29 12.75 2.12 5.21
N PHE A 30 12.06 2.36 4.11
CA PHE A 30 12.32 3.53 3.27
C PHE A 30 11.30 4.63 3.50
N LEU A 31 10.45 4.44 4.50
CA LEU A 31 9.38 5.38 4.80
C LEU A 31 9.76 6.21 6.02
N SER A 32 9.74 7.52 5.85
CA SER A 32 10.07 8.41 6.96
C SER A 32 8.85 8.61 7.84
N ARG A 33 9.11 8.95 9.10
CA ARG A 33 8.03 9.24 10.02
C ARG A 33 7.16 10.42 9.55
N PRO A 34 7.75 11.52 9.07
CA PRO A 34 6.91 12.61 8.56
C PRO A 34 6.00 12.21 7.41
N ALA A 35 6.48 11.34 6.51
CA ALA A 35 5.66 10.88 5.40
C ALA A 35 4.50 10.04 5.90
N LEU A 36 4.75 9.19 6.87
CA LEU A 36 3.70 8.36 7.45
C LEU A 36 2.64 9.23 8.13
N LEU A 37 3.08 10.21 8.92
CA LEU A 37 2.16 11.09 9.60
C LEU A 37 1.36 11.94 8.65
N GLU A 38 1.95 12.32 7.53
CA GLU A 38 1.23 13.10 6.54
C GLU A 38 0.07 12.31 5.97
N GLN A 39 0.30 11.03 5.64
CA GLN A 39 -0.79 10.19 5.16
C GLN A 39 -1.85 9.98 6.22
N ALA A 40 -1.43 9.75 7.45
CA ALA A 40 -2.39 9.58 8.54
C ALA A 40 -3.22 10.84 8.73
N ARG A 41 -2.59 12.01 8.59
CA ARG A 41 -3.31 13.27 8.74
C ARG A 41 -4.36 13.43 7.67
N GLN A 42 -4.04 13.04 6.44
CA GLN A 42 -5.00 13.14 5.35
C GLN A 42 -6.20 12.22 5.56
N LEU A 43 -6.02 11.15 6.31
CA LEU A 43 -7.10 10.23 6.61
C LEU A 43 -7.80 10.53 7.93
N GLY A 44 -7.35 11.58 8.62
CA GLY A 44 -7.96 11.92 9.90
C GLY A 44 -7.55 11.00 11.03
N LEU A 45 -6.42 10.34 10.90
CA LEU A 45 -5.97 9.36 11.89
C LEU A 45 -4.79 9.88 12.70
N THR A 46 -4.83 11.14 13.07
CA THR A 46 -3.80 11.71 13.94
C THR A 46 -4.43 12.46 15.08
N ALA A 47 -3.68 12.56 16.16
CA ALA A 47 -3.98 13.44 17.28
C ALA A 47 -2.67 14.18 17.55
N GLY A 48 -2.63 15.49 17.16
CA GLY A 48 -1.40 16.23 17.22
C GLY A 48 -0.41 15.63 16.26
N GLU A 49 0.73 15.19 16.76
CA GLU A 49 1.74 14.57 15.94
C GLU A 49 1.83 13.07 16.15
N MET A 50 0.74 12.48 16.63
CA MET A 50 0.70 11.05 16.86
C MET A 50 -0.27 10.38 15.91
N LEU A 51 0.14 9.23 15.41
CA LEU A 51 -0.74 8.38 14.64
C LEU A 51 -1.70 7.68 15.58
N VAL A 52 -2.99 7.77 15.28
CA VAL A 52 -4.03 7.13 16.07
C VAL A 52 -4.83 6.23 15.16
N ALA A 53 -4.54 4.96 15.19
CA ALA A 53 -5.26 3.96 14.41
C ALA A 53 -6.03 3.08 15.38
N GLU A 54 -7.31 2.84 15.08
CA GLU A 54 -8.16 2.06 15.96
C GLU A 54 -8.12 0.57 15.65
N SER A 55 -7.46 0.20 14.55
CA SER A 55 -7.37 -1.19 14.17
C SER A 55 -6.11 -1.39 13.35
N MET A 56 -5.73 -2.66 13.20
CA MET A 56 -4.62 -2.98 12.32
C MET A 56 -4.95 -2.66 10.87
N ASP A 57 -6.23 -2.77 10.51
CA ASP A 57 -6.62 -2.45 9.14
C ASP A 57 -6.38 -0.99 8.84
N GLU A 58 -6.71 -0.10 9.78
CA GLU A 58 -6.46 1.32 9.58
C GLU A 58 -4.97 1.61 9.49
N PHE A 59 -4.20 0.98 10.35
CA PHE A 59 -2.76 1.17 10.32
C PHE A 59 -2.17 0.69 9.00
N THR A 60 -2.62 -0.48 8.54
CA THR A 60 -2.14 -1.03 7.28
C THR A 60 -2.49 -0.12 6.11
N LEU A 61 -3.69 0.45 6.13
CA LEU A 61 -4.10 1.38 5.09
C LEU A 61 -3.18 2.60 5.04
N VAL A 62 -2.88 3.18 6.19
CA VAL A 62 -1.99 4.34 6.24
C VAL A 62 -0.63 3.99 5.66
N VAL A 63 -0.09 2.84 6.05
CA VAL A 63 1.21 2.42 5.59
C VAL A 63 1.20 2.16 4.07
N ASP A 64 0.16 1.47 3.57
CA ASP A 64 0.05 1.22 2.14
C ASP A 64 0.04 2.51 1.35
N LEU A 65 -0.75 3.46 1.79
CA LEU A 65 -0.81 4.74 1.09
C LEU A 65 0.53 5.47 1.17
N ALA A 66 1.18 5.39 2.32
CA ALA A 66 2.43 6.14 2.52
C ALA A 66 3.56 5.60 1.65
N ILE A 67 3.68 4.29 1.49
CA ILE A 67 4.78 3.75 0.68
C ILE A 67 4.60 4.03 -0.80
N HIS A 68 3.37 4.31 -1.23
CA HIS A 68 3.06 4.63 -2.61
C HIS A 68 2.91 6.11 -2.88
N ALA A 69 2.97 6.94 -1.85
CA ALA A 69 2.70 8.36 -2.00
C ALA A 69 3.82 9.06 -2.74
N SER A 70 3.44 9.87 -3.73
CA SER A 70 4.38 10.73 -4.44
C SER A 70 4.39 12.10 -3.78
N ARG A 71 5.57 12.68 -3.68
CA ARG A 71 5.72 14.03 -3.13
C ARG A 71 6.63 14.81 -4.05
N PRO A 72 6.39 16.11 -4.21
CA PRO A 72 7.25 16.90 -5.10
C PRO A 72 8.72 16.77 -4.72
N GLY A 73 9.55 16.47 -5.72
CA GLY A 73 10.97 16.35 -5.51
C GLY A 73 11.42 15.10 -4.75
N ARG A 74 10.51 14.18 -4.47
CA ARG A 74 10.85 12.97 -3.72
C ARG A 74 10.30 11.75 -4.45
N SER A 75 11.08 10.69 -4.47
CA SER A 75 10.60 9.42 -5.00
C SER A 75 9.72 8.73 -3.95
N ARG A 76 8.91 7.80 -4.42
CA ARG A 76 8.07 7.03 -3.50
C ARG A 76 8.95 6.06 -2.72
N ALA A 77 8.51 5.73 -1.50
CA ALA A 77 9.25 4.76 -0.69
C ALA A 77 9.34 3.41 -1.39
N ILE A 78 8.25 2.98 -2.05
CA ILE A 78 8.27 1.70 -2.78
C ILE A 78 9.32 1.70 -3.87
N ASP A 79 9.53 2.84 -4.53
CA ASP A 79 10.52 2.93 -5.60
C ASP A 79 11.94 2.91 -5.04
N ARG A 80 12.16 3.56 -3.91
CA ARG A 80 13.49 3.53 -3.28
C ARG A 80 13.82 2.12 -2.80
N TYR A 81 12.82 1.42 -2.27
CA TYR A 81 13.00 0.03 -1.90
C TYR A 81 13.36 -0.80 -3.12
N ALA A 82 12.62 -0.61 -4.22
CA ALA A 82 12.87 -1.39 -5.43
C ALA A 82 14.28 -1.17 -5.96
N GLY A 83 14.78 0.07 -5.84
CA GLY A 83 16.14 0.35 -6.29
C GLY A 83 17.20 -0.28 -5.43
N ALA A 84 16.91 -0.53 -4.16
CA ALA A 84 17.86 -1.15 -3.26
C ALA A 84 17.77 -2.66 -3.23
N ALA A 85 16.61 -3.21 -3.59
CA ALA A 85 16.40 -4.65 -3.55
C ALA A 85 17.19 -5.33 -4.66
N ARG A 86 17.82 -6.44 -4.31
CA ARG A 86 18.60 -7.18 -5.29
C ARG A 86 17.87 -8.47 -5.63
N LEU A 87 16.91 -8.32 -6.53
CA LEU A 87 16.04 -9.42 -6.91
C LEU A 87 16.46 -9.98 -8.24
N ARG A 88 16.32 -11.30 -8.37
CA ARG A 88 16.63 -11.96 -9.64
C ARG A 88 15.58 -11.55 -10.67
N PRO A 89 16.00 -11.08 -11.84
CA PRO A 89 15.03 -10.72 -12.88
C PRO A 89 14.16 -11.91 -13.25
N GLY A 90 12.85 -11.67 -13.38
CA GLY A 90 11.91 -12.71 -13.74
C GLY A 90 11.48 -13.60 -12.61
N SER A 91 12.04 -13.41 -11.42
CA SER A 91 11.60 -14.19 -10.27
C SER A 91 10.22 -13.73 -9.80
N ASP A 92 9.57 -14.58 -9.02
CA ASP A 92 8.28 -14.19 -8.43
C ASP A 92 8.43 -12.93 -7.58
N GLU A 93 9.53 -12.84 -6.84
CA GLU A 93 9.78 -11.65 -6.03
C GLU A 93 9.83 -10.40 -6.87
N ALA A 94 10.52 -10.47 -8.01
CA ALA A 94 10.61 -9.31 -8.90
C ALA A 94 9.27 -8.97 -9.52
N LEU A 95 8.52 -9.99 -9.93
CA LEU A 95 7.23 -9.78 -10.56
C LEU A 95 6.22 -9.15 -9.59
N VAL A 96 6.20 -9.64 -8.35
CA VAL A 96 5.30 -9.08 -7.35
C VAL A 96 5.67 -7.64 -7.05
N LEU A 97 6.95 -7.36 -6.89
CA LEU A 97 7.37 -5.98 -6.60
C LEU A 97 6.99 -5.03 -7.74
N GLU A 98 7.16 -5.48 -8.96
CA GLU A 98 6.81 -4.63 -10.10
C GLU A 98 5.31 -4.36 -10.13
N ALA A 99 4.50 -5.37 -9.82
CA ALA A 99 3.05 -5.17 -9.75
C ALA A 99 2.69 -4.18 -8.65
N MET A 100 3.36 -4.26 -7.51
CA MET A 100 3.11 -3.31 -6.42
C MET A 100 3.48 -1.89 -6.84
N ARG A 101 4.56 -1.72 -7.58
CA ARG A 101 4.97 -0.40 -8.02
C ARG A 101 3.97 0.22 -8.98
N ARG A 102 3.28 -0.60 -9.75
CA ARG A 102 2.27 -0.11 -10.69
C ARG A 102 0.96 0.22 -10.03
N ALA A 103 0.72 -0.29 -8.84
CA ALA A 103 -0.53 -0.03 -8.14
C ALA A 103 -0.67 1.46 -7.85
N ARG A 104 -1.90 1.93 -7.96
CA ARG A 104 -2.21 3.32 -7.68
C ARG A 104 -3.28 3.36 -6.62
N PHE A 105 -2.98 4.06 -5.56
CA PHE A 105 -3.93 4.25 -4.47
C PHE A 105 -4.27 5.72 -4.39
N SER A 106 -5.54 6.00 -4.19
CA SER A 106 -5.91 7.38 -4.03
C SER A 106 -7.13 7.46 -3.14
N VAL A 107 -7.10 8.41 -2.23
CA VAL A 107 -8.23 8.74 -1.41
C VAL A 107 -8.87 9.93 -2.09
N THR A 108 -9.91 9.68 -2.85
CA THR A 108 -10.50 10.69 -3.68
C THR A 108 -11.81 11.19 -3.11
N PRO A 109 -12.27 12.32 -3.59
CA PRO A 109 -13.58 12.81 -3.20
C PRO A 109 -14.72 11.85 -3.51
N TYR A 110 -14.44 10.83 -4.28
CA TYR A 110 -15.46 9.85 -4.59
C TYR A 110 -16.09 9.27 -3.32
N PHE A 111 -15.26 8.98 -2.31
CA PHE A 111 -15.79 8.41 -1.08
C PHE A 111 -16.81 9.30 -0.40
N PRO A 112 -16.52 10.56 -0.20
CA PRO A 112 -17.47 11.39 0.53
C PRO A 112 -18.80 11.50 -0.15
N ARG A 113 -18.83 11.30 -1.46
CA ARG A 113 -20.07 11.46 -2.17
C ARG A 113 -21.10 10.42 -1.87
N THR A 114 -20.67 9.35 -1.33
CA THR A 114 -21.62 8.31 -1.05
C THR A 114 -22.64 8.77 -0.05
N ARG A 115 -22.38 9.90 0.47
CA ARG A 115 -23.25 10.39 1.38
C ARG A 115 -23.90 11.40 0.96
N ALA A 116 -24.19 11.75 0.40
CA ALA A 116 -24.73 12.48 0.00
C ALA A 116 -25.56 13.14 0.12
N PRO A 117 -25.65 13.28 0.31
CA PRO A 117 -26.18 13.83 0.42
C PRO A 117 -26.75 14.22 1.05
N ARG A 118 -26.62 14.17 1.48
CA ARG A 118 -26.89 14.47 1.87
C ARG A 118 -27.44 15.07 2.10
N ALA A 119 -27.59 14.87 2.18
CA ALA A 119 -28.06 15.27 2.23
C ALA A 119 -28.59 15.78 2.37
N GLY A 120 -28.66 15.75 2.41
CA GLY A 120 -29.14 16.17 2.36
C GLY A 120 -29.48 16.53 2.65
N THR A 121 -29.63 16.38 2.62
CA THR A 121 -29.93 16.67 2.66
C THR A 121 -30.08 17.15 2.87
N ALA A 122 -30.32 17.18 3.02
CA ALA A 122 -30.46 17.60 3.01
C ALA A 122 -30.55 17.90 2.97
#